data_bf489509e0295e318f69360b0c2f49ec
#
_entry.id   bf489509e0295e318f69360b0c2f49ec
#
_cell.length_a   1.000
_cell.length_b   1.000
_cell.length_c   1.000
_cell.angle_alpha   90.00
_cell.angle_beta   90.00
_cell.angle_gamma   90.00
#
_symmetry.space_group_name_H-M   'P 1'
#
loop_
_entity.id
_entity.type
_entity.pdbx_description
1 polymer ?
#
loop_
_entity_poly.entity_id
_entity_poly.type
_entity_poly.pdbx_seq_one_letter_code
_entity_poly.pdbx_strand_id
1 'polypeptide(L)'
;WVNETAPRVHNSGHHTIEANYTSQYDMLWRILLGYPLGSTDAITPSALVNLIGEPGNDGPARYEGLPEMLQKEGLYVHLYGKKQTKPGRKMGHVIVLGK
;
A
#
# COMPACT_ATOMS: atom_id res chain seq x y z
N TRP A 1 22.84 3.56 2.60
CA TRP A 1 22.26 4.82 3.05
C TRP A 1 21.04 4.57 3.91
N VAL A 2 21.02 5.16 5.09
CA VAL A 2 19.80 5.25 5.90
C VAL A 2 19.18 6.62 5.64
N ASN A 3 17.94 6.62 5.15
CA ASN A 3 17.20 7.87 4.93
C ASN A 3 16.40 8.22 6.19
N GLU A 4 15.56 7.30 6.63
CA GLU A 4 14.78 7.46 7.85
C GLU A 4 14.35 6.10 8.38
N THR A 5 13.89 6.07 9.61
CA THR A 5 13.39 4.85 10.25
C THR A 5 11.98 5.08 10.77
N ALA A 6 11.06 4.22 10.41
CA ALA A 6 9.72 4.19 11.01
C ALA A 6 9.62 2.91 11.87
N PRO A 7 9.58 3.02 13.20
CA PRO A 7 9.57 1.85 14.10
C PRO A 7 8.17 1.23 14.22
N ARG A 8 7.45 1.12 13.11
CA ARG A 8 6.10 0.61 13.01
C ARG A 8 5.78 0.29 11.56
N VAL A 9 4.65 -0.40 11.31
CA VAL A 9 4.15 -0.52 9.95
C VAL A 9 3.94 0.87 9.35
N HIS A 10 4.27 1.03 8.08
CA HIS A 10 4.31 2.34 7.44
C HIS A 10 3.96 2.23 5.97
N ASN A 11 3.48 3.32 5.42
CA ASN A 11 3.09 3.43 4.01
C ASN A 11 4.20 2.97 3.05
N SER A 12 5.45 3.26 3.36
CA SER A 12 6.58 2.85 2.53
C SER A 12 6.74 1.33 2.44
N GLY A 13 6.13 0.57 3.35
CA GLY A 13 6.17 -0.88 3.36
C GLY A 13 4.92 -1.55 2.78
N HIS A 14 3.97 -0.81 2.27
CA HIS A 14 2.72 -1.40 1.74
C HIS A 14 2.97 -2.28 0.52
N HIS A 15 4.02 -2.02 -0.26
CA HIS A 15 4.37 -2.86 -1.42
C HIS A 15 4.65 -4.31 -1.01
N THR A 16 5.03 -4.54 0.25
CA THR A 16 5.39 -5.88 0.73
C THR A 16 4.20 -6.83 0.74
N ILE A 17 2.97 -6.34 0.67
CA ILE A 17 1.77 -7.19 0.67
C ILE A 17 1.79 -8.11 -0.55
N GLU A 18 1.99 -7.57 -1.75
CA GLU A 18 1.98 -8.33 -2.99
C GLU A 18 3.38 -8.65 -3.54
N ALA A 19 4.39 -7.83 -3.21
CA ALA A 19 5.70 -7.91 -3.86
C ALA A 19 6.76 -8.67 -3.06
N ASN A 20 6.50 -9.01 -1.80
CA ASN A 20 7.44 -9.72 -0.93
C ASN A 20 6.85 -11.02 -0.42
N TYR A 21 7.72 -11.97 -0.02
CA TYR A 21 7.26 -13.23 0.57
C TYR A 21 6.53 -13.01 1.88
N THR A 22 6.99 -12.06 2.69
CA THR A 22 6.36 -11.72 3.97
C THR A 22 6.06 -10.23 3.98
N SER A 23 4.80 -9.87 4.22
CA SER A 23 4.42 -8.46 4.32
C SER A 23 4.87 -7.86 5.65
N GLN A 24 4.92 -6.54 5.73
CA GLN A 24 5.20 -5.85 7.00
C GLN A 24 4.17 -6.23 8.07
N TYR A 25 2.92 -6.47 7.69
CA TYR A 25 1.86 -6.84 8.62
C TYR A 25 2.02 -8.27 9.13
N ASP A 26 2.30 -9.22 8.24
CA ASP A 26 2.55 -10.60 8.60
C ASP A 26 3.76 -10.68 9.53
N MET A 27 4.84 -9.95 9.19
CA MET A 27 6.04 -9.93 10.03
C MET A 27 5.75 -9.38 11.43
N LEU A 28 4.94 -8.34 11.52
CA LEU A 28 4.55 -7.76 12.81
C LEU A 28 3.81 -8.79 13.67
N TRP A 29 2.85 -9.51 13.11
CA TRP A 29 2.13 -10.56 13.82
C TRP A 29 3.06 -11.66 14.30
N ARG A 30 3.99 -12.10 13.44
CA ARG A 30 4.96 -13.13 13.83
C ARG A 30 5.81 -12.68 15.01
N ILE A 31 6.26 -11.42 14.99
CA ILE A 31 7.06 -10.87 16.11
C ILE A 31 6.25 -10.83 17.40
N LEU A 32 5.02 -10.33 17.33
CA LEU A 32 4.16 -10.19 18.52
C LEU A 32 3.77 -11.54 19.12
N LEU A 33 3.61 -12.56 18.30
CA LEU A 33 3.20 -13.90 18.73
C LEU A 33 4.39 -14.81 19.02
N GLY A 34 5.62 -14.34 18.83
CA GLY A 34 6.81 -15.15 19.02
C GLY A 34 6.98 -16.25 17.97
N TYR A 35 6.40 -16.07 16.78
CA TYR A 35 6.53 -17.03 15.68
C TYR A 35 7.83 -16.81 14.91
N PRO A 36 8.29 -17.82 14.13
CA PRO A 36 9.48 -17.65 13.31
C PRO A 36 9.32 -16.50 12.32
N LEU A 37 10.39 -15.74 12.10
CA LEU A 37 10.39 -14.67 11.11
C LEU A 37 10.29 -15.24 9.69
N GLY A 38 9.55 -14.57 8.84
CA GLY A 38 9.45 -14.92 7.43
C GLY A 38 10.58 -14.30 6.61
N SER A 39 10.68 -14.71 5.35
CA SER A 39 11.65 -14.15 4.44
C SER A 39 11.34 -12.68 4.15
N THR A 40 12.37 -11.84 4.13
CA THR A 40 12.26 -10.44 3.75
C THR A 40 12.51 -10.23 2.25
N ASP A 41 12.73 -11.31 1.49
CA ASP A 41 13.03 -11.20 0.07
C ASP A 41 11.83 -10.70 -0.72
N ALA A 42 12.12 -9.92 -1.77
CA ALA A 42 11.12 -9.52 -2.73
C ALA A 42 10.85 -10.65 -3.73
N ILE A 43 9.58 -10.80 -4.09
CA ILE A 43 9.18 -11.73 -5.15
C ILE A 43 9.47 -11.10 -6.52
N THR A 44 9.21 -9.80 -6.64
CA THR A 44 9.33 -9.05 -7.89
C THR A 44 9.51 -7.56 -7.60
N PRO A 45 10.12 -6.81 -8.51
CA PRO A 45 10.12 -5.36 -8.38
C PRO A 45 8.70 -4.80 -8.36
N SER A 46 8.51 -3.69 -7.66
CA SER A 46 7.19 -3.07 -7.55
C SER A 46 7.30 -1.57 -7.42
N ALA A 47 6.19 -0.89 -7.66
CA ALA A 47 6.03 0.53 -7.41
C ALA A 47 4.75 0.77 -6.62
N LEU A 48 4.78 1.75 -5.74
CA LEU A 48 3.63 2.15 -4.94
C LEU A 48 3.24 3.57 -5.30
N VAL A 49 1.95 3.78 -5.53
CA VAL A 49 1.38 5.10 -5.76
C VAL A 49 0.28 5.34 -4.73
N ASN A 50 0.39 6.43 -3.99
CA ASN A 50 -0.66 6.81 -3.05
C ASN A 50 -1.83 7.46 -3.79
N LEU A 51 -3.05 7.09 -3.42
CA LEU A 51 -4.25 7.77 -3.88
C LEU A 51 -4.57 8.86 -2.88
N ILE A 52 -4.38 10.10 -3.31
CA ILE A 52 -4.47 11.28 -2.44
C ILE A 52 -5.61 12.15 -2.91
N GLY A 53 -6.36 12.74 -1.97
CA GLY A 53 -7.40 13.72 -2.30
C GLY A 53 -6.83 14.89 -3.08
N GLU A 54 -7.47 15.23 -4.20
CA GLU A 54 -7.01 16.30 -5.08
C GLU A 54 -7.33 17.67 -4.50
N PRO A 55 -6.55 18.71 -4.88
CA PRO A 55 -6.84 20.09 -4.49
C PRO A 55 -8.25 20.50 -4.93
N GLY A 56 -8.99 21.15 -4.03
CA GLY A 56 -10.33 21.62 -4.31
C GLY A 56 -11.43 20.59 -4.10
N ASN A 57 -11.08 19.33 -3.88
CA ASN A 57 -12.04 18.25 -3.64
C ASN A 57 -12.17 17.99 -2.15
N ASP A 58 -13.32 18.36 -1.60
CA ASP A 58 -13.67 18.15 -0.21
C ASP A 58 -15.12 17.65 -0.17
N GLY A 59 -15.35 16.48 0.39
CA GLY A 59 -16.69 15.89 0.43
C GLY A 59 -16.66 14.37 0.23
N PRO A 60 -17.75 13.80 -0.32
CA PRO A 60 -17.80 12.35 -0.53
C PRO A 60 -16.68 11.84 -1.43
N ALA A 61 -16.09 10.70 -1.05
CA ALA A 61 -15.01 10.11 -1.81
C ALA A 61 -15.50 9.58 -3.16
N ARG A 62 -14.74 9.87 -4.22
CA ARG A 62 -14.97 9.37 -5.58
C ARG A 62 -13.66 8.87 -6.16
N TYR A 63 -13.74 7.79 -6.91
CA TYR A 63 -12.56 7.16 -7.51
C TYR A 63 -12.78 7.03 -9.01
N GLU A 64 -12.21 7.95 -9.78
CA GLU A 64 -12.26 7.90 -11.23
C GLU A 64 -11.23 6.93 -11.77
N GLY A 65 -11.58 6.19 -12.83
CA GLY A 65 -10.68 5.24 -13.47
C GLY A 65 -10.48 3.94 -12.71
N LEU A 66 -11.18 3.72 -11.60
CA LEU A 66 -11.03 2.51 -10.80
C LEU A 66 -11.38 1.22 -11.58
N PRO A 67 -12.49 1.14 -12.33
CA PRO A 67 -12.79 -0.07 -13.08
C PRO A 67 -11.70 -0.44 -14.08
N GLU A 68 -11.12 0.53 -14.75
CA GLU A 68 -10.04 0.32 -15.72
C GLU A 68 -8.77 -0.19 -15.04
N MET A 69 -8.45 0.33 -13.86
CA MET A 69 -7.30 -0.13 -13.08
C MET A 69 -7.48 -1.58 -12.63
N LEU A 70 -8.67 -1.95 -12.21
CA LEU A 70 -8.96 -3.29 -11.72
C LEU A 70 -8.87 -4.37 -12.81
N GLN A 71 -8.93 -3.99 -14.08
CA GLN A 71 -8.79 -4.93 -15.20
C GLN A 71 -7.33 -5.30 -15.51
N LYS A 72 -6.37 -4.56 -14.98
CA LYS A 72 -4.96 -4.75 -15.32
C LYS A 72 -4.31 -5.79 -14.40
N GLU A 73 -3.61 -6.75 -15.00
CA GLU A 73 -2.82 -7.72 -14.25
C GLU A 73 -1.62 -7.05 -13.59
N GLY A 74 -1.25 -7.53 -12.41
CA GLY A 74 -0.12 -7.00 -11.67
C GLY A 74 -0.36 -5.64 -11.05
N LEU A 75 -1.59 -5.16 -11.05
CA LEU A 75 -1.97 -3.90 -10.43
C LEU A 75 -2.99 -4.19 -9.33
N TYR A 76 -2.68 -3.74 -8.11
CA TYR A 76 -3.48 -4.02 -6.93
C TYR A 76 -3.90 -2.72 -6.27
N VAL A 77 -5.20 -2.55 -6.06
CA VAL A 77 -5.78 -1.33 -5.49
C VAL A 77 -6.23 -1.62 -4.07
N HIS A 78 -5.77 -0.80 -3.13
CA HIS A 78 -6.19 -0.87 -1.74
C HIS A 78 -6.86 0.44 -1.36
N LEU A 79 -8.14 0.37 -1.03
CA LEU A 79 -8.92 1.54 -0.59
C LEU A 79 -9.11 1.44 0.92
N TYR A 80 -8.95 2.57 1.60
CA TYR A 80 -9.01 2.58 3.07
C TYR A 80 -10.43 2.73 3.63
N GLY A 81 -11.42 2.82 2.75
CA GLY A 81 -12.81 2.90 3.17
C GLY A 81 -13.22 4.25 3.75
N LYS A 82 -12.43 5.29 3.54
CA LYS A 82 -12.78 6.63 3.99
C LYS A 82 -13.91 7.19 3.14
N LYS A 83 -14.99 7.62 3.80
CA LYS A 83 -16.19 8.10 3.12
C LYS A 83 -16.04 9.52 2.59
N GLN A 84 -15.17 10.31 3.21
CA GLN A 84 -14.93 11.70 2.88
C GLN A 84 -13.49 11.90 2.42
N THR A 85 -13.30 12.76 1.43
CA THR A 85 -11.97 13.13 0.96
C THR A 85 -11.67 14.59 1.30
N LYS A 86 -10.39 14.92 1.35
CA LYS A 86 -9.87 16.28 1.51
C LYS A 86 -8.60 16.39 0.67
N PRO A 87 -8.20 17.61 0.27
CA PRO A 87 -6.90 17.77 -0.38
C PRO A 87 -5.77 17.17 0.45
N GLY A 88 -4.93 16.35 -0.17
CA GLY A 88 -3.79 15.71 0.50
C GLY A 88 -4.09 14.51 1.36
N ARG A 89 -5.37 14.14 1.55
CA ARG A 89 -5.73 12.99 2.37
C ARG A 89 -5.39 11.69 1.63
N LYS A 90 -4.73 10.75 2.32
CA LYS A 90 -4.45 9.42 1.76
C LYS A 90 -5.73 8.58 1.79
N MET A 91 -6.26 8.27 0.62
CA MET A 91 -7.51 7.52 0.46
C MET A 91 -7.27 6.05 0.19
N GLY A 92 -6.10 5.70 -0.27
CA GLY A 92 -5.71 4.36 -0.61
C GLY A 92 -4.34 4.34 -1.25
N HIS A 93 -3.98 3.21 -1.84
CA HIS A 93 -2.76 3.10 -2.62
C HIS A 93 -2.92 2.05 -3.71
N VAL A 94 -2.04 2.12 -4.68
CA VAL A 94 -1.97 1.17 -5.79
C VAL A 94 -0.57 0.58 -5.81
N ILE A 95 -0.50 -0.73 -5.93
CA ILE A 95 0.76 -1.45 -6.13
C ILE A 95 0.80 -1.96 -7.57
N VAL A 96 1.92 -1.71 -8.24
CA VAL A 96 2.19 -2.22 -9.58
C VAL A 96 3.36 -3.16 -9.48
N LEU A 97 3.17 -4.41 -9.90
CA LEU A 97 4.24 -5.41 -9.91
C LEU A 97 4.98 -5.37 -11.23
N GLY A 98 6.31 -5.48 -11.17
CA GLY A 98 7.17 -5.65 -12.32
C GLY A 98 7.18 -7.08 -12.82
N LYS A 99 7.75 -7.27 -13.98
CA LYS A 99 7.96 -8.61 -14.56
C LYS A 99 9.35 -9.13 -14.27
#